data_15211dacec18e6582f35015b40d74057
#
_entry.id   15211dacec18e6582f35015b40d74057
#
_cell.length_a   1.000
_cell.length_b   1.000
_cell.length_c   1.000
_cell.angle_alpha   90.00
_cell.angle_beta   90.00
_cell.angle_gamma   90.00
#
_symmetry.space_group_name_H-M   'P 1'
#
loop_
_entity.id
_entity.type
_entity.pdbx_description
1 polymer ?
#
loop_
_entity_poly.entity_id
_entity_poly.type
_entity_poly.pdbx_seq_one_letter_code
_entity_poly.pdbx_strand_id
1 'polypeptide(L)'
;RHAPPPRPRRQPVNSDALLTDSFSDAFDAGEVSSDEMLFFARPGLQQRQLQRMKRGQLQIGAELDMHGMTAAVARGALINFIDICRDQHVRYARIIHGKGYSGPGTAPVLKNRLNSWLRQHHDVLAFSSATIQDGGSGALYILLRSKQ
;
A
#
# COMPACT_ATOMS: atom_id res chain seq x y z
N ARG A 1 11.96 -3.24 35.37
CA ARG A 1 11.67 -3.18 35.05
C ARG A 1 11.58 -3.20 34.83
N HIS A 2 11.78 -3.21 34.58
CA HIS A 2 11.48 -3.16 33.89
C HIS A 2 11.50 -3.21 33.35
N ALA A 3 11.82 -3.35 33.39
CA ALA A 3 11.64 -3.29 32.49
C ALA A 3 11.57 -3.28 32.01
N PRO A 4 11.71 -3.20 32.04
CA PRO A 4 11.58 -3.05 31.02
C PRO A 4 11.62 -3.00 30.50
N PRO A 5 11.82 -2.97 30.53
CA PRO A 5 11.76 -2.73 29.56
C PRO A 5 11.71 -2.72 28.88
N PRO A 6 11.80 -2.65 28.86
CA PRO A 6 11.65 -2.39 27.79
C PRO A 6 11.59 -2.35 27.01
N ARG A 7 11.66 -2.13 26.92
CA ARG A 7 11.50 -1.85 25.80
C ARG A 7 12.08 -1.76 25.20
N PRO A 8 12.40 -1.72 25.29
CA PRO A 8 12.67 -1.38 24.35
C PRO A 8 12.85 -1.34 23.67
N ARG A 9 12.81 -1.02 23.58
CA ARG A 9 12.63 -0.71 22.74
C ARG A 9 12.97 -0.62 22.07
N ARG A 10 13.01 -0.41 21.87
CA ARG A 10 12.91 -0.07 20.94
C ARG A 10 13.34 0.19 20.37
N GLN A 11 13.50 0.47 20.12
CA GLN A 11 13.68 1.00 19.58
C GLN A 11 14.07 1.04 18.93
N PRO A 12 14.20 0.84 18.71
CA PRO A 12 14.48 1.55 17.93
C PRO A 12 14.16 2.10 17.09
N VAL A 13 14.24 2.11 17.04
CA VAL A 13 13.95 2.65 16.33
C VAL A 13 13.60 3.75 15.68
N ASN A 14 14.12 4.53 15.22
CA ASN A 14 13.66 5.75 14.71
C ASN A 14 13.23 5.78 13.27
N SER A 15 13.65 4.85 12.48
CA SER A 15 13.09 4.67 11.17
C SER A 15 11.64 4.22 11.26
N ASP A 16 11.30 3.48 12.28
CA ASP A 16 9.90 3.09 12.51
C ASP A 16 9.04 4.31 12.84
N ALA A 17 9.59 5.27 13.59
CA ALA A 17 8.86 6.48 13.91
C ALA A 17 8.60 7.32 12.66
N LEU A 18 9.58 7.42 11.77
CA LEU A 18 9.42 8.14 10.52
C LEU A 18 8.40 7.46 9.61
N LEU A 19 8.44 6.14 9.57
CA LEU A 19 7.49 5.38 8.77
C LEU A 19 6.09 5.47 9.36
N THR A 20 5.97 5.58 10.68
CA THR A 20 4.69 5.78 11.34
C THR A 20 4.08 7.11 10.91
N ASP A 21 4.89 8.15 10.79
CA ASP A 21 4.40 9.44 10.30
C ASP A 21 3.90 9.34 8.86
N SER A 22 4.54 8.50 8.04
CA SER A 22 4.10 8.27 6.67
C SER A 22 2.81 7.48 6.58
N PHE A 23 2.50 6.67 7.60
CA PHE A 23 1.35 5.78 7.61
C PHE A 23 0.48 6.03 8.83
N SER A 24 0.06 7.28 9.02
CA SER A 24 -0.80 7.62 10.15
C SER A 24 -2.18 7.00 10.00
N ASP A 25 -2.64 6.29 11.02
CA ASP A 25 -4.00 5.77 11.04
C ASP A 25 -5.03 6.87 11.33
N ALA A 26 -4.57 8.04 11.78
CA ALA A 26 -5.46 9.18 11.98
C ALA A 26 -5.87 9.83 10.66
N PHE A 27 -5.10 9.59 9.59
CA PHE A 27 -5.47 10.10 8.28
C PHE A 27 -6.66 9.28 7.75
N ASP A 28 -7.69 9.97 7.30
CA ASP A 28 -8.89 9.34 6.79
C ASP A 28 -9.09 9.68 5.31
N ALA A 29 -8.86 8.71 4.46
CA ALA A 29 -9.08 8.86 3.02
C ALA A 29 -10.52 8.57 2.61
N GLY A 30 -11.38 8.29 3.60
CA GLY A 30 -12.74 7.88 3.36
C GLY A 30 -12.86 6.36 3.25
N GLU A 31 -14.04 5.87 3.60
CA GLU A 31 -14.30 4.43 3.54
C GLU A 31 -14.66 4.01 2.11
N VAL A 32 -14.11 2.88 1.67
CA VAL A 32 -14.39 2.34 0.35
C VAL A 32 -15.03 0.96 0.49
N SER A 33 -15.85 0.61 -0.49
CA SER A 33 -16.48 -0.72 -0.51
C SER A 33 -15.57 -1.75 -1.18
N SER A 34 -15.87 -3.03 -1.01
CA SER A 34 -15.06 -4.09 -1.60
C SER A 34 -15.06 -4.05 -3.13
N ASP A 35 -16.12 -3.54 -3.74
CA ASP A 35 -16.25 -3.48 -5.20
C ASP A 35 -15.66 -2.20 -5.80
N GLU A 36 -15.37 -1.23 -4.97
CA GLU A 36 -14.97 0.09 -5.45
C GLU A 36 -13.58 0.03 -6.06
N MET A 37 -13.41 0.69 -7.22
CA MET A 37 -12.12 0.80 -7.88
C MET A 37 -11.41 2.03 -7.36
N LEU A 38 -10.17 1.85 -6.91
CA LEU A 38 -9.37 2.94 -6.35
C LEU A 38 -8.48 3.56 -7.42
N PHE A 39 -8.22 4.84 -7.27
CA PHE A 39 -7.24 5.54 -8.10
C PHE A 39 -6.70 6.75 -7.34
N PHE A 40 -5.40 6.94 -7.40
CA PHE A 40 -4.72 8.10 -6.81
C PHE A 40 -3.47 8.40 -7.63
N ALA A 41 -3.20 9.66 -7.86
CA ALA A 41 -1.99 10.09 -8.53
C ALA A 41 -1.56 11.44 -7.98
N ARG A 42 -0.25 11.57 -7.70
CA ARG A 42 0.30 12.86 -7.32
C ARG A 42 0.36 13.78 -8.55
N PRO A 43 0.32 15.09 -8.33
CA PRO A 43 0.43 16.04 -9.45
C PRO A 43 1.73 15.86 -10.21
N GLY A 44 1.71 16.16 -11.51
CA GLY A 44 2.91 16.16 -12.34
C GLY A 44 3.18 14.88 -13.11
N LEU A 45 2.38 13.85 -12.90
CA LEU A 45 2.53 12.61 -13.66
C LEU A 45 1.80 12.73 -15.02
N GLN A 46 2.38 12.08 -16.03
CA GLN A 46 1.80 12.12 -17.37
C GLN A 46 0.52 11.28 -17.44
N GLN A 47 -0.51 11.85 -18.05
CA GLN A 47 -1.78 11.14 -18.21
C GLN A 47 -1.62 9.82 -18.95
N ARG A 48 -0.75 9.78 -19.95
CA ARG A 48 -0.51 8.57 -20.71
C ARG A 48 0.01 7.45 -19.83
N GLN A 49 0.94 7.77 -18.93
CA GLN A 49 1.48 6.80 -17.99
C GLN A 49 0.40 6.26 -17.06
N LEU A 50 -0.45 7.16 -16.56
CA LEU A 50 -1.53 6.78 -15.65
C LEU A 50 -2.58 5.92 -16.36
N GLN A 51 -2.90 6.23 -17.61
CA GLN A 51 -3.85 5.43 -18.38
C GLN A 51 -3.31 4.02 -18.62
N ARG A 52 -2.02 3.91 -18.94
CA ARG A 52 -1.40 2.60 -19.15
C ARG A 52 -1.43 1.78 -17.85
N MET A 53 -1.17 2.42 -16.73
CA MET A 53 -1.24 1.75 -15.43
C MET A 53 -2.64 1.20 -15.17
N LYS A 54 -3.67 2.02 -15.37
CA LYS A 54 -5.05 1.60 -15.16
C LYS A 54 -5.45 0.42 -16.03
N ARG A 55 -4.88 0.32 -17.23
CA ARG A 55 -5.17 -0.75 -18.18
C ARG A 55 -4.32 -1.99 -17.96
N GLY A 56 -3.42 -1.96 -16.98
CA GLY A 56 -2.53 -3.07 -16.75
C GLY A 56 -1.42 -3.20 -17.78
N GLN A 57 -1.19 -2.14 -18.56
CA GLN A 57 -0.15 -2.09 -19.59
C GLN A 57 1.15 -1.60 -18.97
N LEU A 58 1.68 -2.41 -18.06
CA LEU A 58 2.87 -2.06 -17.30
C LEU A 58 3.62 -3.34 -16.97
N GLN A 59 4.91 -3.18 -16.71
CA GLN A 59 5.74 -4.32 -16.32
C GLN A 59 5.80 -4.38 -14.79
N ILE A 60 5.13 -5.38 -14.24
CA ILE A 60 5.11 -5.59 -12.79
C ILE A 60 6.42 -6.26 -12.39
N GLY A 61 7.20 -5.58 -11.55
CA GLY A 61 8.50 -6.08 -11.11
C GLY A 61 8.48 -6.82 -9.80
N ALA A 62 7.41 -6.70 -9.02
CA ALA A 62 7.31 -7.36 -7.72
C ALA A 62 5.85 -7.45 -7.29
N GLU A 63 5.57 -8.33 -6.35
CA GLU A 63 4.23 -8.55 -5.86
C GLU A 63 4.24 -8.81 -4.36
N LEU A 64 3.26 -8.26 -3.66
CA LEU A 64 3.04 -8.50 -2.24
C LEU A 64 1.62 -8.99 -2.04
N ASP A 65 1.48 -10.18 -1.50
CA ASP A 65 0.16 -10.72 -1.17
C ASP A 65 -0.09 -10.54 0.32
N MET A 66 -1.05 -9.69 0.64
CA MET A 66 -1.39 -9.36 2.03
C MET A 66 -2.72 -9.95 2.47
N HIS A 67 -3.41 -10.69 1.58
CA HIS A 67 -4.74 -11.15 1.95
C HIS A 67 -4.67 -11.98 3.24
N GLY A 68 -5.65 -11.79 4.11
CA GLY A 68 -5.70 -12.51 5.38
C GLY A 68 -4.78 -11.97 6.47
N MET A 69 -3.93 -11.01 6.18
CA MET A 69 -3.08 -10.40 7.21
C MET A 69 -3.89 -9.48 8.10
N THR A 70 -3.48 -9.36 9.36
CA THR A 70 -4.00 -8.29 10.22
C THR A 70 -3.46 -6.95 9.73
N ALA A 71 -4.14 -5.87 10.11
CA ALA A 71 -3.68 -4.54 9.72
C ALA A 71 -2.25 -4.25 10.20
N ALA A 72 -1.91 -4.67 11.42
CA ALA A 72 -0.58 -4.43 11.96
C ALA A 72 0.50 -5.17 11.15
N VAL A 73 0.26 -6.43 10.82
CA VAL A 73 1.21 -7.22 10.02
C VAL A 73 1.31 -6.65 8.61
N ALA A 74 0.19 -6.32 8.00
CA ALA A 74 0.16 -5.78 6.64
C ALA A 74 0.92 -4.46 6.54
N ARG A 75 0.80 -3.60 7.55
CA ARG A 75 1.49 -2.31 7.57
C ARG A 75 3.00 -2.49 7.52
N GLY A 76 3.53 -3.36 8.37
CA GLY A 76 4.97 -3.65 8.38
C GLY A 76 5.44 -4.31 7.09
N ALA A 77 4.64 -5.23 6.57
CA ALA A 77 4.96 -5.91 5.31
C ALA A 77 5.01 -4.92 4.15
N LEU A 78 4.07 -3.96 4.11
CA LEU A 78 4.02 -2.96 3.05
C LEU A 78 5.25 -2.05 3.09
N ILE A 79 5.60 -1.54 4.28
CA ILE A 79 6.75 -0.67 4.43
C ILE A 79 8.01 -1.37 3.95
N ASN A 80 8.22 -2.59 4.39
CA ASN A 80 9.39 -3.38 4.00
C ASN A 80 9.38 -3.66 2.49
N PHE A 81 8.22 -3.98 1.95
CA PHE A 81 8.08 -4.27 0.52
C PHE A 81 8.46 -3.07 -0.35
N ILE A 82 7.98 -1.88 0.02
CA ILE A 82 8.31 -0.67 -0.75
C ILE A 82 9.81 -0.39 -0.71
N ASP A 83 10.44 -0.56 0.45
CA ASP A 83 11.89 -0.36 0.57
C ASP A 83 12.66 -1.33 -0.32
N ILE A 84 12.27 -2.59 -0.32
CA ILE A 84 12.92 -3.60 -1.16
C ILE A 84 12.73 -3.29 -2.63
N CYS A 85 11.53 -2.91 -3.03
CA CYS A 85 11.25 -2.55 -4.43
C CYS A 85 12.15 -1.41 -4.89
N ARG A 86 12.28 -0.38 -4.06
CA ARG A 86 13.11 0.77 -4.43
C ARG A 86 14.59 0.40 -4.51
N ASP A 87 15.07 -0.42 -3.59
CA ASP A 87 16.46 -0.89 -3.62
C ASP A 87 16.74 -1.70 -4.88
N GLN A 88 15.75 -2.40 -5.39
CA GLN A 88 15.88 -3.22 -6.60
C GLN A 88 15.43 -2.50 -7.87
N HIS A 89 15.15 -1.19 -7.76
CA HIS A 89 14.73 -0.34 -8.88
C HIS A 89 13.44 -0.80 -9.55
N VAL A 90 12.55 -1.39 -8.78
CA VAL A 90 11.21 -1.76 -9.25
C VAL A 90 10.34 -0.52 -9.24
N ARG A 91 9.76 -0.17 -10.40
CA ARG A 91 8.90 1.00 -10.52
C ARG A 91 7.43 0.64 -10.34
N TYR A 92 7.01 -0.50 -10.83
CA TYR A 92 5.62 -0.95 -10.73
C TYR A 92 5.55 -2.24 -9.95
N ALA A 93 4.64 -2.31 -9.02
CA ALA A 93 4.42 -3.51 -8.22
C ALA A 93 2.92 -3.75 -8.07
N ARG A 94 2.56 -4.95 -7.70
CA ARG A 94 1.17 -5.31 -7.43
C ARG A 94 1.03 -5.72 -5.98
N ILE A 95 -0.04 -5.23 -5.35
CA ILE A 95 -0.38 -5.61 -3.98
C ILE A 95 -1.74 -6.29 -4.00
N ILE A 96 -1.82 -7.47 -3.42
CA ILE A 96 -3.07 -8.21 -3.30
C ILE A 96 -3.55 -8.05 -1.87
N HIS A 97 -4.67 -7.36 -1.67
CA HIS A 97 -5.24 -7.15 -0.35
C HIS A 97 -6.47 -8.03 -0.10
N GLY A 98 -6.99 -8.65 -1.16
CA GLY A 98 -8.20 -9.44 -1.07
C GLY A 98 -9.44 -8.57 -1.12
N LYS A 99 -10.60 -9.21 -1.23
CA LYS A 99 -11.86 -8.46 -1.31
C LYS A 99 -12.46 -8.16 0.06
N GLY A 100 -11.92 -8.74 1.12
CA GLY A 100 -12.31 -8.39 2.47
C GLY A 100 -13.66 -8.88 2.88
N TYR A 101 -14.07 -10.05 2.40
CA TYR A 101 -15.37 -10.61 2.77
C TYR A 101 -15.31 -11.19 4.19
N SER A 102 -15.70 -10.38 5.15
CA SER A 102 -15.78 -10.81 6.54
C SER A 102 -17.22 -10.93 7.02
N GLY A 103 -18.16 -10.85 6.07
CA GLY A 103 -19.57 -10.92 6.35
C GLY A 103 -20.31 -9.69 5.84
N PRO A 104 -21.65 -9.77 5.77
CA PRO A 104 -22.46 -8.65 5.28
C PRO A 104 -22.23 -7.39 6.11
N GLY A 105 -22.09 -6.27 5.46
CA GLY A 105 -21.94 -4.98 6.11
C GLY A 105 -20.57 -4.70 6.68
N THR A 106 -19.59 -5.61 6.49
CA THR A 106 -18.23 -5.41 6.99
C THR A 106 -17.39 -4.73 5.93
N ALA A 107 -16.74 -3.61 6.29
CA ALA A 107 -15.86 -2.91 5.38
C ALA A 107 -14.57 -3.71 5.14
N PRO A 108 -13.98 -3.65 3.93
CA PRO A 108 -12.74 -4.36 3.63
C PRO A 108 -11.56 -3.65 4.29
N VAL A 109 -11.10 -4.20 5.40
CA VAL A 109 -10.12 -3.54 6.27
C VAL A 109 -8.82 -3.21 5.54
N LEU A 110 -8.21 -4.19 4.88
CA LEU A 110 -6.91 -3.95 4.25
C LEU A 110 -7.00 -2.99 3.08
N LYS A 111 -8.07 -3.08 2.29
CA LYS A 111 -8.27 -2.15 1.19
C LYS A 111 -8.39 -0.71 1.69
N ASN A 112 -9.13 -0.50 2.76
CA ASN A 112 -9.29 0.83 3.34
C ASN A 112 -7.97 1.34 3.93
N ARG A 113 -7.23 0.48 4.61
CA ARG A 113 -5.93 0.86 5.16
C ARG A 113 -4.95 1.22 4.05
N LEU A 114 -4.89 0.42 2.99
CA LEU A 114 -4.01 0.72 1.85
C LEU A 114 -4.35 2.04 1.21
N ASN A 115 -5.64 2.32 1.03
CA ASN A 115 -6.07 3.58 0.43
C ASN A 115 -5.53 4.78 1.23
N SER A 116 -5.47 4.67 2.56
CA SER A 116 -4.89 5.70 3.40
C SER A 116 -3.37 5.67 3.42
N TRP A 117 -2.78 4.52 3.65
CA TRP A 117 -1.33 4.39 3.81
C TRP A 117 -0.57 4.81 2.56
N LEU A 118 -1.02 4.34 1.39
CA LEU A 118 -0.31 4.62 0.14
C LEU A 118 -0.36 6.09 -0.23
N ARG A 119 -1.44 6.79 0.11
CA ARG A 119 -1.53 8.23 -0.15
C ARG A 119 -0.52 9.02 0.68
N GLN A 120 -0.15 8.49 1.85
CA GLN A 120 0.76 9.15 2.76
C GLN A 120 2.23 8.83 2.49
N HIS A 121 2.51 7.72 1.82
CA HIS A 121 3.89 7.28 1.62
C HIS A 121 4.56 8.11 0.54
N HIS A 122 5.66 8.79 0.93
CA HIS A 122 6.38 9.69 0.03
C HIS A 122 6.80 9.04 -1.29
N ASP A 123 7.16 7.78 -1.25
CA ASP A 123 7.69 7.08 -2.41
C ASP A 123 6.63 6.49 -3.33
N VAL A 124 5.36 6.58 -2.95
CA VAL A 124 4.25 6.13 -3.79
C VAL A 124 3.77 7.32 -4.62
N LEU A 125 3.93 7.23 -5.92
CA LEU A 125 3.53 8.30 -6.84
C LEU A 125 2.09 8.16 -7.30
N ALA A 126 1.61 6.94 -7.45
CA ALA A 126 0.25 6.67 -7.91
C ALA A 126 -0.13 5.24 -7.56
N PHE A 127 -1.42 4.97 -7.48
CA PHE A 127 -1.91 3.60 -7.42
C PHE A 127 -3.29 3.52 -8.06
N SER A 128 -3.65 2.32 -8.47
CA SER A 128 -4.92 2.07 -9.15
C SER A 128 -5.34 0.64 -8.88
N SER A 129 -6.64 0.39 -8.74
CA SER A 129 -7.13 -0.98 -8.68
C SER A 129 -6.71 -1.73 -9.94
N ALA A 130 -6.42 -3.03 -9.79
CA ALA A 130 -5.93 -3.85 -10.88
C ALA A 130 -7.04 -4.19 -11.87
N THR A 131 -6.62 -4.63 -13.05
CA THR A 131 -7.58 -5.19 -14.01
C THR A 131 -8.14 -6.50 -13.46
N ILE A 132 -9.24 -6.95 -14.02
CA ILE A 132 -9.90 -8.18 -13.57
C ILE A 132 -8.92 -9.36 -13.62
N GLN A 133 -8.08 -9.42 -14.64
CA GLN A 133 -7.10 -10.50 -14.81
C GLN A 133 -6.04 -10.50 -13.72
N ASP A 134 -5.77 -9.34 -13.13
CA ASP A 134 -4.73 -9.19 -12.11
C ASP A 134 -5.30 -9.05 -10.69
N GLY A 135 -6.57 -9.37 -10.50
CA GLY A 135 -7.19 -9.38 -9.19
C GLY A 135 -8.33 -8.39 -8.99
N GLY A 136 -8.56 -7.50 -9.95
CA GLY A 136 -9.70 -6.58 -9.91
C GLY A 136 -9.72 -5.71 -8.67
N SER A 137 -10.88 -5.62 -8.03
CA SER A 137 -11.06 -4.77 -6.84
C SER A 137 -10.33 -5.31 -5.61
N GLY A 138 -9.74 -6.51 -5.68
CA GLY A 138 -8.97 -7.12 -4.60
C GLY A 138 -7.46 -6.91 -4.70
N ALA A 139 -7.00 -6.15 -5.68
CA ALA A 139 -5.58 -5.91 -5.89
C ALA A 139 -5.35 -4.49 -6.41
N LEU A 140 -4.11 -4.02 -6.26
CA LEU A 140 -3.69 -2.68 -6.68
C LEU A 140 -2.39 -2.77 -7.46
N TYR A 141 -2.25 -1.91 -8.46
CA TYR A 141 -0.94 -1.55 -9.00
C TYR A 141 -0.44 -0.32 -8.27
N ILE A 142 0.85 -0.28 -7.96
CA ILE A 142 1.48 0.92 -7.41
C ILE A 142 2.63 1.35 -8.30
N LEU A 143 2.80 2.67 -8.42
CA LEU A 143 3.95 3.27 -9.11
C LEU A 143 4.83 3.93 -8.07
N LEU A 144 6.08 3.51 -8.03
CA LEU A 144 7.04 3.98 -7.03
C LEU A 144 8.00 5.01 -7.60
N ARG A 145 8.45 5.90 -6.72
CA ARG A 145 9.48 6.88 -7.04
C ARG A 145 10.80 6.16 -7.29
N SER A 146 11.54 6.58 -8.31
CA SER A 146 12.86 6.02 -8.57
C SER A 146 13.78 6.31 -7.40
N LYS A 147 14.62 5.34 -7.05
CA LYS A 147 15.69 5.54 -6.10
C LYS A 147 16.87 6.16 -6.83
N GLN A 148 17.44 7.18 -6.23
CA GLN A 148 18.59 7.86 -6.80
C GLN A 148 19.86 7.52 -6.05
#